data_1dbd171da051ee06e20c567e384fc361
#
_entry.id   1dbd171da051ee06e20c567e384fc361
#
_cell.length_a   1.000
_cell.length_b   1.000
_cell.length_c   1.000
_cell.angle_alpha   90.00
_cell.angle_beta   90.00
_cell.angle_gamma   90.00
#
_symmetry.space_group_name_H-M   'P 1'
#
loop_
_entity.id
_entity.type
_entity.pdbx_description
1 polymer ?
#
loop_
_entity_poly.entity_id
_entity_poly.type
_entity_poly.pdbx_seq_one_letter_code
_entity_poly.pdbx_strand_id
1 'polypeptide(L)'
;MIQLGDICTKASSNIAQKDLQNCDGVYPIYGASGLIKHVNFYQQENPYVAVVKDGAGVGRVMQLPAKSSVIGTMQYILPNIGVSVHYLAYAMEHMNLAKYYTGATIPHIYFKDYCKENLHAHNIDEQYHIAHMLDKIVDLISHRKQQLAKLDELVKARFVEMFGDPVRNPYGWEIRHFEEISTLITDGEHVTPRRVESGIYLLSARNVLNHAIQVDDVDYIDQTEYARIAKRVVPQAGDILISCSGSIGRCCVVPDNFKFQMVRSIALIRFRKQINPVFAEWLITSDDLQRQILQAATQSSQANLFQGRIKKLRGYVPPLKLQDRFADFVVKINRQKLTIQQSLDQLEVLRKSLMQEYFG
;
A
#
# COMPACT_ATOMS: atom_id res chain seq x y z
N MET A 1 -3.86 4.64 38.46
CA MET A 1 -4.38 5.41 37.32
C MET A 1 -4.08 6.87 37.56
N ILE A 2 -3.60 7.59 36.51
CA ILE A 2 -3.38 9.04 36.48
C ILE A 2 -4.08 9.60 35.26
N GLN A 3 -4.42 10.88 35.24
CA GLN A 3 -4.96 11.48 34.04
C GLN A 3 -3.86 11.97 33.12
N LEU A 4 -4.11 11.99 31.81
CA LEU A 4 -3.15 12.50 30.82
C LEU A 4 -2.72 13.94 31.19
N GLY A 5 -3.65 14.78 31.64
CA GLY A 5 -3.38 16.15 32.05
C GLY A 5 -2.44 16.30 33.26
N ASP A 6 -2.24 15.23 34.04
CA ASP A 6 -1.32 15.25 35.19
C ASP A 6 0.15 15.09 34.76
N ILE A 7 0.39 14.50 33.57
CA ILE A 7 1.75 14.17 33.08
C ILE A 7 2.21 15.02 31.90
N CYS A 8 1.36 15.86 31.35
CA CYS A 8 1.73 16.74 30.25
C CYS A 8 0.97 18.08 30.28
N THR A 9 1.50 19.06 29.60
CA THR A 9 0.88 20.36 29.37
C THR A 9 0.72 20.63 27.89
N LYS A 10 -0.24 21.48 27.51
CA LYS A 10 -0.44 21.90 26.12
C LYS A 10 0.22 23.23 25.83
N ALA A 11 0.72 23.39 24.61
CA ALA A 11 1.01 24.70 24.02
C ALA A 11 0.42 24.80 22.61
N SER A 12 0.15 26.01 22.16
CA SER A 12 -0.47 26.24 20.84
C SER A 12 0.53 26.83 19.86
N SER A 13 0.46 26.46 18.61
CA SER A 13 1.12 27.17 17.53
C SER A 13 0.15 28.17 16.86
N ASN A 14 0.68 29.31 16.48
CA ASN A 14 -0.01 30.34 15.69
C ASN A 14 0.58 30.47 14.28
N ILE A 15 1.49 29.58 13.88
CA ILE A 15 2.17 29.63 12.58
C ILE A 15 1.20 29.17 11.49
N ALA A 16 0.88 30.04 10.55
CA ALA A 16 0.13 29.65 9.36
C ALA A 16 1.08 29.16 8.25
N GLN A 17 0.65 28.17 7.48
CA GLN A 17 1.48 27.60 6.40
C GLN A 17 1.89 28.65 5.36
N LYS A 18 1.04 29.67 5.10
CA LYS A 18 1.34 30.79 4.21
C LYS A 18 2.50 31.64 4.68
N ASP A 19 2.75 31.70 5.99
CA ASP A 19 3.81 32.56 6.59
C ASP A 19 5.21 31.93 6.43
N LEU A 20 5.30 30.70 5.89
CA LEU A 20 6.55 29.97 5.75
C LEU A 20 7.31 30.26 4.45
N GLN A 21 6.78 31.11 3.54
CA GLN A 21 7.32 31.28 2.19
C GLN A 21 8.77 31.77 2.17
N ASN A 22 9.15 32.67 3.10
CA ASN A 22 10.47 33.29 3.13
C ASN A 22 11.28 32.96 4.40
N CYS A 23 11.02 31.82 5.02
CA CYS A 23 11.61 31.39 6.29
C CYS A 23 12.55 30.18 6.12
N ASP A 24 13.44 30.19 5.13
CA ASP A 24 14.36 29.10 4.92
C ASP A 24 15.44 29.00 6.00
N GLY A 25 15.75 27.79 6.46
CA GLY A 25 16.70 27.57 7.56
C GLY A 25 17.00 26.11 7.81
N VAL A 26 17.38 25.76 9.04
CA VAL A 26 17.83 24.42 9.44
C VAL A 26 16.85 23.69 10.36
N TYR A 27 15.87 24.39 10.93
CA TYR A 27 14.95 23.82 11.91
C TYR A 27 13.70 23.27 11.23
N PRO A 28 13.31 22.01 11.49
CA PRO A 28 12.16 21.43 10.83
C PRO A 28 10.85 22.01 11.37
N ILE A 29 9.88 22.23 10.47
CA ILE A 29 8.51 22.57 10.81
C ILE A 29 7.55 21.52 10.24
N TYR A 30 6.59 21.09 11.06
CA TYR A 30 5.71 19.98 10.74
C TYR A 30 4.24 20.41 10.64
N GLY A 31 3.49 19.68 9.85
CA GLY A 31 2.04 19.73 9.74
C GLY A 31 1.42 18.36 9.87
N ALA A 32 0.12 18.26 9.62
CA ALA A 32 -0.63 17.00 9.74
C ALA A 32 -0.08 15.85 8.88
N SER A 33 0.59 16.15 7.76
CA SER A 33 1.18 15.15 6.85
C SER A 33 2.66 14.84 7.14
N GLY A 34 3.26 15.47 8.15
CA GLY A 34 4.69 15.34 8.47
C GLY A 34 5.48 16.61 8.21
N LEU A 35 6.77 16.46 7.89
CA LEU A 35 7.68 17.58 7.61
C LEU A 35 7.19 18.41 6.43
N ILE A 36 7.05 19.73 6.65
CA ILE A 36 6.68 20.69 5.59
C ILE A 36 7.94 21.22 4.93
N LYS A 37 8.85 21.79 5.72
CA LYS A 37 10.15 22.37 5.28
C LYS A 37 11.08 22.59 6.47
N HIS A 38 12.26 23.15 6.20
CA HIS A 38 13.14 23.70 7.24
C HIS A 38 13.04 25.21 7.26
N VAL A 39 12.99 25.80 8.47
CA VAL A 39 12.84 27.23 8.73
C VAL A 39 13.98 27.76 9.60
N ASN A 40 14.13 29.10 9.72
CA ASN A 40 15.18 29.75 10.47
C ASN A 40 14.87 29.99 11.97
N PHE A 41 13.76 29.43 12.44
CA PHE A 41 13.32 29.51 13.83
C PHE A 41 12.76 28.17 14.34
N TYR A 42 12.62 28.04 15.66
CA TYR A 42 11.88 26.96 16.30
C TYR A 42 11.09 27.48 17.49
N GLN A 43 9.99 26.78 17.87
CA GLN A 43 9.17 27.13 19.02
C GLN A 43 9.40 26.19 20.23
N GLN A 44 9.95 24.98 20.00
CA GLN A 44 10.21 24.01 21.06
C GLN A 44 11.69 23.66 21.11
N GLU A 45 12.33 23.89 22.27
CA GLU A 45 13.73 23.58 22.52
C GLU A 45 13.97 22.07 22.74
N ASN A 46 13.03 21.39 23.42
CA ASN A 46 13.11 19.98 23.76
C ASN A 46 12.21 19.15 22.84
N PRO A 47 12.42 17.79 22.77
CA PRO A 47 11.50 16.89 22.09
C PRO A 47 10.10 16.94 22.73
N TYR A 48 9.07 16.76 21.93
CA TYR A 48 7.67 16.86 22.37
C TYR A 48 6.77 15.93 21.56
N VAL A 49 5.53 15.78 22.03
CA VAL A 49 4.47 15.16 21.26
C VAL A 49 3.64 16.24 20.58
N ALA A 50 3.27 16.04 19.33
CA ALA A 50 2.35 16.91 18.61
C ALA A 50 1.07 16.15 18.25
N VAL A 51 -0.07 16.83 18.32
CA VAL A 51 -1.37 16.26 17.97
C VAL A 51 -2.00 17.09 16.87
N VAL A 52 -2.50 16.45 15.82
CA VAL A 52 -3.31 17.12 14.80
C VAL A 52 -4.67 17.45 15.42
N LYS A 53 -4.92 18.73 15.64
CA LYS A 53 -6.16 19.19 16.29
C LYS A 53 -7.26 19.58 15.30
N ASP A 54 -6.90 19.97 14.06
CA ASP A 54 -7.81 20.47 13.04
C ASP A 54 -7.67 19.73 11.71
N GLY A 55 -8.79 19.44 11.05
CA GLY A 55 -8.84 18.98 9.66
C GLY A 55 -8.58 17.49 9.45
N ALA A 56 -8.16 17.14 8.24
CA ALA A 56 -7.88 15.75 7.88
C ALA A 56 -6.75 15.16 8.71
N GLY A 57 -7.01 14.02 9.37
CA GLY A 57 -6.05 13.37 10.26
C GLY A 57 -6.14 13.86 11.71
N VAL A 58 -7.21 14.54 12.09
CA VAL A 58 -7.49 14.94 13.49
C VAL A 58 -7.30 13.76 14.45
N GLY A 59 -6.65 14.00 15.59
CA GLY A 59 -6.30 12.98 16.58
C GLY A 59 -4.99 12.24 16.30
N ARG A 60 -4.32 12.44 15.16
CA ARG A 60 -3.02 11.84 14.88
C ARG A 60 -1.97 12.39 15.84
N VAL A 61 -1.24 11.48 16.46
CA VAL A 61 -0.13 11.75 17.38
C VAL A 61 1.19 11.62 16.64
N MET A 62 2.13 12.51 16.92
CA MET A 62 3.47 12.51 16.34
C MET A 62 4.49 12.88 17.42
N GLN A 63 5.52 12.09 17.58
CA GLN A 63 6.68 12.47 18.35
C GLN A 63 7.62 13.31 17.46
N LEU A 64 8.02 14.48 17.93
CA LEU A 64 8.80 15.41 17.15
C LEU A 64 10.10 15.81 17.87
N PRO A 65 11.17 16.09 17.11
CA PRO A 65 12.49 16.36 17.68
C PRO A 65 12.56 17.71 18.38
N ALA A 66 13.58 17.87 19.19
CA ALA A 66 14.03 19.17 19.71
C ALA A 66 14.29 20.18 18.58
N LYS A 67 14.25 21.47 18.91
CA LYS A 67 14.50 22.57 17.98
C LYS A 67 13.64 22.50 16.72
N SER A 68 12.35 22.31 16.93
CA SER A 68 11.37 22.18 15.85
C SER A 68 10.08 22.95 16.15
N SER A 69 9.20 23.02 15.16
CA SER A 69 7.91 23.72 15.27
C SER A 69 6.80 22.93 14.59
N VAL A 70 5.55 23.25 14.90
CA VAL A 70 4.37 22.78 14.16
C VAL A 70 3.54 23.98 13.70
N ILE A 71 2.74 23.80 12.63
CA ILE A 71 1.78 24.80 12.18
C ILE A 71 0.53 24.82 13.05
N GLY A 72 -0.28 25.88 12.94
CA GLY A 72 -1.44 26.17 13.80
C GLY A 72 -2.55 25.11 13.79
N THR A 73 -2.59 24.20 12.82
CA THR A 73 -3.52 23.05 12.80
C THR A 73 -3.10 21.91 13.72
N MET A 74 -1.95 22.04 14.37
CA MET A 74 -1.44 21.09 15.35
C MET A 74 -1.32 21.74 16.73
N GLN A 75 -1.18 20.90 17.76
CA GLN A 75 -0.99 21.31 19.13
C GLN A 75 0.26 20.63 19.70
N TYR A 76 1.04 21.39 20.45
CA TYR A 76 2.14 20.83 21.27
C TYR A 76 1.57 20.18 22.52
N ILE A 77 2.09 19.01 22.86
CA ILE A 77 1.89 18.34 24.13
C ILE A 77 3.27 18.10 24.74
N LEU A 78 3.53 18.84 25.78
CA LEU A 78 4.85 18.93 26.42
C LEU A 78 4.84 18.00 27.65
N PRO A 79 5.72 16.97 27.71
CA PRO A 79 5.80 16.11 28.89
C PRO A 79 6.26 16.90 30.10
N ASN A 80 5.68 16.61 31.26
CA ASN A 80 6.14 17.14 32.54
C ASN A 80 7.49 16.51 32.95
N ILE A 81 8.18 17.10 33.92
CA ILE A 81 9.44 16.54 34.46
C ILE A 81 9.17 15.12 34.96
N GLY A 82 10.03 14.18 34.56
CA GLY A 82 9.90 12.77 34.90
C GLY A 82 8.96 11.97 34.00
N VAL A 83 8.59 12.52 32.85
CA VAL A 83 7.79 11.81 31.83
C VAL A 83 8.60 11.65 30.53
N SER A 84 8.72 10.42 30.07
CA SER A 84 9.35 10.11 28.77
C SER A 84 8.45 10.59 27.61
N VAL A 85 9.02 11.33 26.67
CA VAL A 85 8.30 11.79 25.47
C VAL A 85 7.84 10.62 24.60
N HIS A 86 8.66 9.57 24.47
CA HIS A 86 8.33 8.36 23.71
C HIS A 86 7.14 7.60 24.33
N TYR A 87 7.22 7.40 25.67
CA TYR A 87 6.11 6.78 26.42
C TYR A 87 4.81 7.58 26.25
N LEU A 88 4.88 8.92 26.41
CA LEU A 88 3.73 9.79 26.25
C LEU A 88 3.13 9.68 24.83
N ALA A 89 3.96 9.61 23.80
CA ALA A 89 3.51 9.46 22.43
C ALA A 89 2.75 8.15 22.23
N TYR A 90 3.26 7.02 22.71
CA TYR A 90 2.59 5.72 22.63
C TYR A 90 1.29 5.68 23.43
N ALA A 91 1.28 6.22 24.66
CA ALA A 91 0.08 6.32 25.46
C ALA A 91 -1.03 7.09 24.72
N MET A 92 -0.68 8.25 24.15
CA MET A 92 -1.63 9.06 23.40
C MET A 92 -2.07 8.41 22.06
N GLU A 93 -1.19 7.66 21.40
CA GLU A 93 -1.55 6.89 20.20
C GLU A 93 -2.59 5.82 20.53
N HIS A 94 -2.42 5.12 21.65
CA HIS A 94 -3.36 4.09 22.11
C HIS A 94 -4.76 4.67 22.39
N MET A 95 -4.85 5.89 22.91
CA MET A 95 -6.12 6.54 23.28
C MET A 95 -7.08 6.76 22.11
N ASN A 96 -6.61 6.71 20.86
CA ASN A 96 -7.43 7.02 19.67
C ASN A 96 -8.16 8.37 19.81
N LEU A 97 -7.38 9.45 19.84
CA LEU A 97 -7.89 10.80 20.10
C LEU A 97 -8.93 11.28 19.07
N ALA A 98 -9.02 10.64 17.92
CA ALA A 98 -10.06 10.94 16.94
C ALA A 98 -11.47 10.74 17.48
N LYS A 99 -11.68 9.92 18.52
CA LYS A 99 -13.00 9.76 19.18
C LYS A 99 -13.57 11.05 19.79
N TYR A 100 -12.71 12.06 20.02
CA TYR A 100 -13.08 13.37 20.61
C TYR A 100 -13.40 14.43 19.57
N TYR A 101 -13.40 14.11 18.27
CA TYR A 101 -13.64 15.13 17.27
C TYR A 101 -15.05 15.70 17.38
N THR A 102 -15.15 17.00 17.17
CA THR A 102 -16.37 17.77 17.05
C THR A 102 -16.34 18.58 15.76
N GLY A 103 -17.47 19.03 15.27
CA GLY A 103 -17.59 19.85 14.05
C GLY A 103 -17.96 19.01 12.80
N ALA A 104 -19.03 19.46 12.14
CA ALA A 104 -19.60 18.76 10.97
C ALA A 104 -18.79 19.00 9.68
N THR A 105 -18.16 20.19 9.53
CA THR A 105 -17.47 20.58 8.29
C THR A 105 -15.96 20.41 8.40
N ILE A 106 -15.37 20.83 9.53
CA ILE A 106 -13.94 20.68 9.82
C ILE A 106 -13.83 19.96 11.17
N PRO A 107 -13.34 18.71 11.18
CA PRO A 107 -13.10 17.99 12.45
C PRO A 107 -12.12 18.76 13.33
N HIS A 108 -12.43 18.86 14.63
CA HIS A 108 -11.59 19.55 15.61
C HIS A 108 -11.60 18.80 16.94
N ILE A 109 -10.47 18.74 17.65
CA ILE A 109 -10.37 18.19 19.02
C ILE A 109 -9.76 19.21 19.98
N TYR A 110 -10.19 19.16 21.24
CA TYR A 110 -9.72 20.05 22.29
C TYR A 110 -9.00 19.27 23.37
N PHE A 111 -7.86 19.80 23.83
CA PHE A 111 -7.08 19.20 24.93
C PHE A 111 -7.93 19.01 26.20
N LYS A 112 -8.81 19.96 26.53
CA LYS A 112 -9.70 19.90 27.70
C LYS A 112 -10.58 18.64 27.74
N ASP A 113 -10.82 18.01 26.59
CA ASP A 113 -11.69 16.83 26.51
C ASP A 113 -10.87 15.55 26.70
N TYR A 114 -9.73 15.43 26.03
CA TYR A 114 -8.91 14.21 26.12
C TYR A 114 -7.85 14.23 27.23
N CYS A 115 -7.55 15.37 27.87
CA CYS A 115 -6.64 15.42 29.01
C CYS A 115 -7.17 14.64 30.26
N LYS A 116 -8.46 14.31 30.26
CA LYS A 116 -9.13 13.54 31.32
C LYS A 116 -9.01 12.03 31.16
N GLU A 117 -8.44 11.55 30.02
CA GLU A 117 -8.20 10.12 29.84
C GLU A 117 -7.29 9.57 30.92
N ASN A 118 -7.67 8.40 31.41
CA ASN A 118 -6.92 7.69 32.42
C ASN A 118 -5.80 6.85 31.80
N LEU A 119 -4.66 6.84 32.45
CA LEU A 119 -3.49 6.05 32.08
C LEU A 119 -3.02 5.20 33.25
N HIS A 120 -2.36 4.10 32.97
CA HIS A 120 -1.58 3.40 33.97
C HIS A 120 -0.41 4.28 34.45
N ALA A 121 -0.23 4.36 35.76
CA ALA A 121 0.88 5.09 36.36
C ALA A 121 2.12 4.20 36.34
N HIS A 122 3.06 4.49 35.48
CA HIS A 122 4.37 3.85 35.43
C HIS A 122 5.43 4.82 35.95
N ASN A 123 6.41 4.30 36.70
CA ASN A 123 7.57 5.10 37.09
C ASN A 123 8.46 5.36 35.86
N ILE A 124 9.42 6.25 35.97
CA ILE A 124 10.23 6.70 34.84
C ILE A 124 11.06 5.57 34.20
N ASP A 125 11.55 4.63 34.97
CA ASP A 125 12.34 3.50 34.48
C ASP A 125 11.43 2.53 33.68
N GLU A 126 10.22 2.27 34.18
CA GLU A 126 9.20 1.50 33.46
C GLU A 126 8.80 2.20 32.15
N GLN A 127 8.59 3.52 32.16
CA GLN A 127 8.26 4.29 30.95
C GLN A 127 9.37 4.16 29.90
N TYR A 128 10.65 4.25 30.28
CA TYR A 128 11.76 4.05 29.37
C TYR A 128 11.82 2.61 28.84
N HIS A 129 11.59 1.63 29.70
CA HIS A 129 11.56 0.21 29.29
C HIS A 129 10.46 -0.06 28.26
N ILE A 130 9.22 0.40 28.52
CA ILE A 130 8.06 0.25 27.62
C ILE A 130 8.33 0.95 26.29
N ALA A 131 8.75 2.21 26.35
CA ALA A 131 9.05 2.99 25.15
C ALA A 131 10.13 2.32 24.28
N HIS A 132 11.25 1.90 24.89
CA HIS A 132 12.34 1.23 24.18
C HIS A 132 11.89 -0.09 23.51
N MET A 133 11.04 -0.87 24.18
CA MET A 133 10.51 -2.10 23.61
C MET A 133 9.61 -1.83 22.41
N LEU A 134 8.72 -0.84 22.51
CA LEU A 134 7.84 -0.44 21.41
C LEU A 134 8.62 0.17 20.24
N ASP A 135 9.63 1.01 20.51
CA ASP A 135 10.53 1.57 19.50
C ASP A 135 11.20 0.46 18.69
N LYS A 136 11.75 -0.57 19.36
CA LYS A 136 12.34 -1.73 18.67
C LYS A 136 11.36 -2.44 17.74
N ILE A 137 10.11 -2.61 18.16
CA ILE A 137 9.10 -3.27 17.33
C ILE A 137 8.74 -2.40 16.13
N VAL A 138 8.58 -1.08 16.32
CA VAL A 138 8.32 -0.13 15.23
C VAL A 138 9.47 -0.13 14.22
N ASP A 139 10.72 -0.15 14.69
CA ASP A 139 11.90 -0.24 13.83
C ASP A 139 11.94 -1.56 13.05
N LEU A 140 11.63 -2.70 13.69
CA LEU A 140 11.55 -3.99 13.02
C LEU A 140 10.45 -4.01 11.95
N ILE A 141 9.27 -3.47 12.24
CA ILE A 141 8.17 -3.32 11.27
C ILE A 141 8.64 -2.47 10.08
N SER A 142 9.27 -1.32 10.34
CA SER A 142 9.83 -0.45 9.29
C SER A 142 10.85 -1.19 8.42
N HIS A 143 11.79 -1.89 9.03
CA HIS A 143 12.80 -2.67 8.32
C HIS A 143 12.19 -3.79 7.46
N ARG A 144 11.16 -4.51 7.96
CA ARG A 144 10.46 -5.54 7.17
C ARG A 144 9.76 -4.94 5.94
N LYS A 145 9.07 -3.79 6.10
CA LYS A 145 8.46 -3.07 4.97
C LYS A 145 9.49 -2.64 3.93
N GLN A 146 10.65 -2.13 4.37
CA GLN A 146 11.75 -1.78 3.47
C GLN A 146 12.34 -3.00 2.75
N GLN A 147 12.48 -4.15 3.45
CA GLN A 147 12.96 -5.39 2.84
C GLN A 147 12.02 -5.87 1.72
N LEU A 148 10.70 -5.83 1.95
CA LEU A 148 9.71 -6.18 0.91
C LEU A 148 9.86 -5.26 -0.32
N ALA A 149 9.94 -3.94 -0.12
CA ALA A 149 10.12 -2.99 -1.21
C ALA A 149 11.42 -3.24 -2.01
N LYS A 150 12.54 -3.50 -1.31
CA LYS A 150 13.82 -3.84 -1.96
C LYS A 150 13.77 -5.13 -2.76
N LEU A 151 13.02 -6.13 -2.32
CA LEU A 151 12.83 -7.37 -3.07
C LEU A 151 12.03 -7.12 -4.36
N ASP A 152 11.05 -6.22 -4.35
CA ASP A 152 10.33 -5.81 -5.57
C ASP A 152 11.26 -5.09 -6.55
N GLU A 153 12.08 -4.16 -6.05
CA GLU A 153 13.09 -3.48 -6.87
C GLU A 153 14.12 -4.46 -7.46
N LEU A 154 14.53 -5.46 -6.67
CA LEU A 154 15.48 -6.49 -7.12
C LEU A 154 14.92 -7.30 -8.29
N VAL A 155 13.64 -7.68 -8.27
CA VAL A 155 13.04 -8.41 -9.39
C VAL A 155 12.96 -7.53 -10.64
N LYS A 156 12.59 -6.24 -10.51
CA LYS A 156 12.60 -5.27 -11.62
C LYS A 156 14.01 -5.12 -12.21
N ALA A 157 15.02 -4.94 -11.36
CA ALA A 157 16.40 -4.83 -11.80
C ALA A 157 16.87 -6.10 -12.54
N ARG A 158 16.51 -7.28 -12.01
CA ARG A 158 16.84 -8.57 -12.63
C ARG A 158 16.15 -8.76 -13.98
N PHE A 159 14.92 -8.30 -14.13
CA PHE A 159 14.22 -8.32 -15.39
C PHE A 159 14.97 -7.50 -16.44
N VAL A 160 15.34 -6.26 -16.11
CA VAL A 160 16.10 -5.38 -17.04
C VAL A 160 17.50 -5.93 -17.34
N GLU A 161 18.18 -6.49 -16.36
CA GLU A 161 19.49 -7.14 -16.56
C GLU A 161 19.42 -8.31 -17.53
N MET A 162 18.40 -9.16 -17.40
CA MET A 162 18.28 -10.38 -18.22
C MET A 162 17.71 -10.11 -19.62
N PHE A 163 16.80 -9.18 -19.75
CA PHE A 163 16.03 -8.98 -20.98
C PHE A 163 16.30 -7.63 -21.66
N GLY A 164 16.95 -6.70 -20.96
CA GLY A 164 17.14 -5.32 -21.42
C GLY A 164 15.90 -4.44 -21.15
N ASP A 165 16.10 -3.14 -21.37
CA ASP A 165 14.99 -2.18 -21.34
C ASP A 165 14.03 -2.47 -22.51
N PRO A 166 12.71 -2.69 -22.26
CA PRO A 166 11.75 -3.03 -23.32
C PRO A 166 11.63 -1.98 -24.43
N VAL A 167 11.87 -0.71 -24.11
CA VAL A 167 11.83 0.38 -25.11
C VAL A 167 13.01 0.30 -26.06
N ARG A 168 14.20 0.08 -25.51
CA ARG A 168 15.46 0.09 -26.27
C ARG A 168 15.75 -1.23 -26.96
N ASN A 169 15.24 -2.34 -26.37
CA ASN A 169 15.49 -3.71 -26.82
C ASN A 169 16.98 -3.94 -27.15
N PRO A 170 17.91 -3.71 -26.20
CA PRO A 170 19.36 -3.69 -26.52
C PRO A 170 19.91 -5.03 -26.99
N TYR A 171 19.20 -6.12 -26.74
CA TYR A 171 19.58 -7.46 -27.20
C TYR A 171 18.97 -7.86 -28.54
N GLY A 172 18.13 -7.00 -29.15
CA GLY A 172 17.53 -7.26 -30.45
C GLY A 172 16.53 -8.43 -30.47
N TRP A 173 15.83 -8.66 -29.32
CA TRP A 173 14.80 -9.70 -29.25
C TRP A 173 13.72 -9.45 -30.31
N GLU A 174 13.17 -10.52 -30.90
CA GLU A 174 12.08 -10.43 -31.85
C GLU A 174 10.83 -9.80 -31.18
N ILE A 175 10.26 -8.75 -31.81
CA ILE A 175 9.05 -8.09 -31.35
C ILE A 175 7.85 -8.73 -32.05
N ARG A 176 6.84 -9.14 -31.27
CA ARG A 176 5.63 -9.77 -31.79
C ARG A 176 4.39 -9.10 -31.22
N HIS A 177 3.29 -9.10 -31.96
CA HIS A 177 1.98 -8.74 -31.43
C HIS A 177 1.46 -9.85 -30.50
N PHE A 178 0.69 -9.45 -29.47
CA PHE A 178 0.15 -10.42 -28.52
C PHE A 178 -0.75 -11.47 -29.19
N GLU A 179 -1.49 -11.11 -30.26
CA GLU A 179 -2.29 -12.05 -31.02
C GLU A 179 -1.45 -13.16 -31.69
N GLU A 180 -0.21 -12.89 -32.06
CA GLU A 180 0.68 -13.88 -32.69
C GLU A 180 1.24 -14.89 -31.70
N ILE A 181 1.44 -14.47 -30.44
CA ILE A 181 2.05 -15.26 -29.37
C ILE A 181 1.04 -15.81 -28.35
N SER A 182 -0.25 -15.56 -28.56
CA SER A 182 -1.32 -16.08 -27.71
C SER A 182 -2.17 -17.12 -28.45
N THR A 183 -2.78 -18.02 -27.70
CA THR A 183 -3.80 -18.96 -28.19
C THR A 183 -5.21 -18.44 -27.94
N LEU A 184 -5.38 -17.59 -26.93
CA LEU A 184 -6.65 -16.98 -26.56
C LEU A 184 -6.41 -15.58 -25.99
N ILE A 185 -7.19 -14.60 -26.45
CA ILE A 185 -7.36 -13.29 -25.82
C ILE A 185 -8.86 -13.03 -25.77
N THR A 186 -9.43 -12.95 -24.58
CA THR A 186 -10.87 -12.76 -24.38
C THR A 186 -11.11 -11.92 -23.14
N ASP A 187 -12.28 -11.30 -23.06
CA ASP A 187 -12.78 -10.65 -21.85
C ASP A 187 -13.76 -11.57 -21.10
N GLY A 188 -14.11 -11.18 -19.86
CA GLY A 188 -15.04 -11.92 -19.04
C GLY A 188 -16.49 -11.81 -19.47
N GLU A 189 -17.42 -12.22 -18.62
CA GLU A 189 -18.86 -12.28 -18.86
C GLU A 189 -19.44 -10.88 -19.04
N HIS A 190 -20.26 -10.70 -20.09
CA HIS A 190 -20.93 -9.42 -20.42
C HIS A 190 -22.29 -9.28 -19.77
N VAL A 191 -23.01 -10.39 -19.61
CA VAL A 191 -24.29 -10.40 -18.91
C VAL A 191 -24.02 -10.36 -17.41
N THR A 192 -24.73 -9.51 -16.68
CA THR A 192 -24.56 -9.39 -15.22
C THR A 192 -24.79 -10.74 -14.56
N PRO A 193 -23.76 -11.38 -13.94
CA PRO A 193 -23.93 -12.67 -13.29
C PRO A 193 -24.80 -12.57 -12.04
N ARG A 194 -25.56 -13.63 -11.75
CA ARG A 194 -26.29 -13.76 -10.50
C ARG A 194 -25.31 -14.04 -9.37
N ARG A 195 -25.23 -13.09 -8.42
CA ARG A 195 -24.37 -13.18 -7.25
C ARG A 195 -25.06 -13.91 -6.10
N VAL A 196 -24.25 -14.57 -5.27
CA VAL A 196 -24.66 -15.25 -4.04
C VAL A 196 -23.72 -14.80 -2.90
N GLU A 197 -24.10 -15.08 -1.65
CA GLU A 197 -23.28 -14.67 -0.47
C GLU A 197 -21.97 -15.47 -0.34
N SER A 198 -21.93 -16.71 -0.82
CA SER A 198 -20.75 -17.57 -0.81
C SER A 198 -20.77 -18.55 -1.97
N GLY A 199 -19.61 -19.04 -2.40
CA GLY A 199 -19.52 -19.97 -3.52
C GLY A 199 -18.21 -19.87 -4.29
N ILE A 200 -18.30 -19.82 -5.62
CA ILE A 200 -17.16 -19.71 -6.53
C ILE A 200 -16.87 -18.21 -6.75
N TYR A 201 -15.61 -17.83 -6.70
CA TYR A 201 -15.17 -16.46 -6.90
C TYR A 201 -15.62 -15.90 -8.26
N LEU A 202 -16.13 -14.68 -8.25
CA LEU A 202 -16.43 -13.89 -9.44
C LEU A 202 -15.54 -12.64 -9.43
N LEU A 203 -14.45 -12.69 -10.16
CA LEU A 203 -13.47 -11.61 -10.19
C LEU A 203 -13.91 -10.44 -11.09
N SER A 204 -13.58 -9.25 -10.65
CA SER A 204 -13.69 -7.99 -11.40
C SER A 204 -12.34 -7.25 -11.37
N ALA A 205 -12.22 -6.13 -12.08
CA ALA A 205 -10.97 -5.36 -12.14
C ALA A 205 -10.38 -5.01 -10.76
N ARG A 206 -11.22 -4.85 -9.73
CA ARG A 206 -10.77 -4.56 -8.36
C ARG A 206 -9.93 -5.70 -7.74
N ASN A 207 -10.18 -6.92 -8.20
CA ASN A 207 -9.53 -8.14 -7.72
C ASN A 207 -8.17 -8.41 -8.39
N VAL A 208 -7.86 -7.73 -9.51
CA VAL A 208 -6.59 -7.85 -10.23
C VAL A 208 -5.63 -6.77 -9.74
N LEU A 209 -4.58 -7.19 -9.05
CA LEU A 209 -3.44 -6.36 -8.68
C LEU A 209 -2.23 -6.74 -9.55
N ASN A 210 -1.18 -5.93 -9.52
CA ASN A 210 0.07 -6.35 -10.12
C ASN A 210 0.66 -7.52 -9.33
N HIS A 211 0.88 -8.63 -10.00
CA HIS A 211 1.46 -9.87 -9.47
C HIS A 211 0.62 -10.58 -8.40
N ALA A 212 -0.69 -10.24 -8.25
CA ALA A 212 -1.56 -10.87 -7.26
C ALA A 212 -3.05 -10.82 -7.64
N ILE A 213 -3.80 -11.79 -7.17
CA ILE A 213 -5.27 -11.78 -7.14
C ILE A 213 -5.69 -11.49 -5.69
N GLN A 214 -6.53 -10.47 -5.49
CA GLN A 214 -7.07 -10.11 -4.17
C GLN A 214 -8.51 -10.60 -4.04
N VAL A 215 -8.80 -11.34 -2.97
CA VAL A 215 -10.12 -11.94 -2.72
C VAL A 215 -10.81 -11.45 -1.44
N ASP A 216 -10.24 -10.47 -0.72
CA ASP A 216 -10.81 -9.93 0.51
C ASP A 216 -12.16 -9.22 0.27
N ASP A 217 -12.31 -8.59 -0.90
CA ASP A 217 -13.54 -7.98 -1.38
C ASP A 217 -13.88 -8.56 -2.76
N VAL A 218 -14.51 -9.75 -2.77
CA VAL A 218 -14.84 -10.49 -3.98
C VAL A 218 -16.30 -10.90 -3.99
N ASP A 219 -16.92 -10.88 -5.18
CA ASP A 219 -18.26 -11.42 -5.39
C ASP A 219 -18.21 -12.94 -5.54
N TYR A 220 -19.35 -13.61 -5.32
CA TYR A 220 -19.51 -15.07 -5.48
C TYR A 220 -20.64 -15.42 -6.43
N ILE A 221 -20.52 -16.57 -7.09
CA ILE A 221 -21.54 -17.22 -7.91
C ILE A 221 -21.73 -18.65 -7.52
N ASP A 222 -22.92 -19.20 -7.80
CA ASP A 222 -23.19 -20.62 -7.60
C ASP A 222 -22.65 -21.48 -8.75
N GLN A 223 -22.73 -22.80 -8.57
CA GLN A 223 -22.25 -23.77 -9.57
C GLN A 223 -23.01 -23.69 -10.90
N THR A 224 -24.30 -23.34 -10.87
CA THR A 224 -25.14 -23.23 -12.08
C THR A 224 -24.69 -22.03 -12.92
N GLU A 225 -24.47 -20.89 -12.27
CA GLU A 225 -24.01 -19.67 -12.91
C GLU A 225 -22.56 -19.83 -13.41
N TYR A 226 -21.71 -20.50 -12.62
CA TYR A 226 -20.37 -20.86 -13.08
C TYR A 226 -20.42 -21.70 -14.37
N ALA A 227 -21.25 -22.74 -14.42
CA ALA A 227 -21.36 -23.60 -15.60
C ALA A 227 -21.91 -22.85 -16.83
N ARG A 228 -22.77 -21.84 -16.62
CA ARG A 228 -23.27 -20.95 -17.69
C ARG A 228 -22.13 -20.14 -18.28
N ILE A 229 -21.34 -19.47 -17.44
CA ILE A 229 -20.24 -18.60 -17.86
C ILE A 229 -19.07 -19.44 -18.45
N ALA A 230 -18.80 -20.60 -17.90
CA ALA A 230 -17.76 -21.51 -18.33
C ALA A 230 -17.89 -22.00 -19.78
N LYS A 231 -19.10 -21.91 -20.37
CA LYS A 231 -19.31 -22.19 -21.82
C LYS A 231 -18.53 -21.23 -22.70
N ARG A 232 -18.27 -20.00 -22.25
CA ARG A 232 -17.48 -19.01 -22.98
C ARG A 232 -15.99 -19.19 -22.77
N VAL A 233 -15.56 -19.24 -21.52
CA VAL A 233 -14.16 -19.41 -21.14
C VAL A 233 -14.04 -20.05 -19.76
N VAL A 234 -13.07 -20.96 -19.64
CA VAL A 234 -12.62 -21.50 -18.35
C VAL A 234 -11.19 -21.00 -18.16
N PRO A 235 -10.95 -20.12 -17.17
CA PRO A 235 -9.60 -19.70 -16.81
C PRO A 235 -8.75 -20.93 -16.39
N GLN A 236 -7.49 -20.93 -16.77
CA GLN A 236 -6.54 -22.02 -16.47
C GLN A 236 -5.31 -21.45 -15.77
N ALA A 237 -4.64 -22.27 -14.99
CA ALA A 237 -3.34 -21.93 -14.43
C ALA A 237 -2.37 -21.46 -15.53
N GLY A 238 -1.65 -20.38 -15.27
CA GLY A 238 -0.75 -19.75 -16.25
C GLY A 238 -1.42 -18.77 -17.21
N ASP A 239 -2.76 -18.65 -17.23
CA ASP A 239 -3.39 -17.52 -17.93
C ASP A 239 -3.01 -16.19 -17.25
N ILE A 240 -2.94 -15.13 -18.03
CA ILE A 240 -2.74 -13.78 -17.52
C ILE A 240 -4.09 -13.06 -17.45
N LEU A 241 -4.40 -12.48 -16.31
CA LEU A 241 -5.52 -11.57 -16.15
C LEU A 241 -5.04 -10.13 -16.26
N ILE A 242 -5.77 -9.29 -17.00
CA ILE A 242 -5.50 -7.85 -17.11
C ILE A 242 -6.77 -7.08 -16.75
N SER A 243 -6.65 -6.08 -15.88
CA SER A 243 -7.74 -5.16 -15.59
C SER A 243 -7.99 -4.21 -16.76
N CYS A 244 -9.24 -4.15 -17.24
CA CYS A 244 -9.66 -3.39 -18.41
C CYS A 244 -10.39 -2.09 -18.10
N SER A 245 -10.81 -1.87 -16.85
CA SER A 245 -11.51 -0.68 -16.40
C SER A 245 -11.06 -0.27 -14.99
N GLY A 246 -11.29 0.98 -14.61
CA GLY A 246 -10.81 1.52 -13.33
C GLY A 246 -9.28 1.63 -13.32
N SER A 247 -8.59 0.81 -12.56
CA SER A 247 -7.12 0.73 -12.56
C SER A 247 -6.61 -0.12 -13.73
N ILE A 248 -6.69 0.42 -14.94
CA ILE A 248 -6.36 -0.27 -16.19
C ILE A 248 -4.90 -0.72 -16.23
N GLY A 249 -4.66 -1.93 -16.74
CA GLY A 249 -3.32 -2.45 -17.02
C GLY A 249 -2.68 -3.23 -15.88
N ARG A 250 -3.32 -3.32 -14.70
CA ARG A 250 -2.84 -4.26 -13.67
C ARG A 250 -2.96 -5.69 -14.19
N CYS A 251 -1.98 -6.51 -13.92
CA CYS A 251 -2.03 -7.91 -14.36
C CYS A 251 -1.42 -8.88 -13.36
N CYS A 252 -1.88 -10.13 -13.44
CA CYS A 252 -1.39 -11.23 -12.63
C CYS A 252 -1.52 -12.55 -13.37
N VAL A 253 -0.69 -13.53 -12.98
CA VAL A 253 -0.80 -14.92 -13.43
C VAL A 253 -1.90 -15.62 -12.65
N VAL A 254 -2.74 -16.41 -13.31
CA VAL A 254 -3.70 -17.32 -12.66
C VAL A 254 -2.92 -18.44 -11.97
N PRO A 255 -3.06 -18.61 -10.63
CA PRO A 255 -2.35 -19.65 -9.90
C PRO A 255 -2.98 -21.03 -10.12
N ASP A 256 -2.23 -22.06 -9.73
CA ASP A 256 -2.72 -23.43 -9.72
C ASP A 256 -3.92 -23.61 -8.76
N ASN A 257 -4.85 -24.50 -9.13
CA ASN A 257 -5.99 -24.88 -8.28
C ASN A 257 -6.91 -23.71 -7.85
N PHE A 258 -6.95 -22.62 -8.60
CA PHE A 258 -7.78 -21.47 -8.32
C PHE A 258 -9.00 -21.43 -9.23
N LYS A 259 -10.19 -21.79 -8.67
CA LYS A 259 -11.45 -21.86 -9.40
C LYS A 259 -12.21 -20.53 -9.29
N PHE A 260 -12.47 -19.88 -10.43
CA PHE A 260 -13.18 -18.61 -10.49
C PHE A 260 -13.83 -18.41 -11.86
N GLN A 261 -14.65 -17.36 -11.95
CA GLN A 261 -15.07 -16.73 -13.20
C GLN A 261 -14.78 -15.21 -13.13
N MET A 262 -14.90 -14.52 -14.24
CA MET A 262 -14.59 -13.11 -14.34
C MET A 262 -15.64 -12.34 -15.15
N VAL A 263 -15.86 -11.07 -14.77
CA VAL A 263 -16.71 -10.15 -15.53
C VAL A 263 -15.90 -9.37 -16.56
N ARG A 264 -16.59 -8.72 -17.51
CA ARG A 264 -16.00 -7.99 -18.65
C ARG A 264 -14.95 -6.93 -18.31
N SER A 265 -14.85 -6.52 -17.04
CA SER A 265 -13.79 -5.58 -16.59
C SER A 265 -12.41 -6.21 -16.49
N ILE A 266 -12.30 -7.52 -16.76
CA ILE A 266 -11.04 -8.29 -16.86
C ILE A 266 -10.95 -8.90 -18.25
N ALA A 267 -9.76 -8.83 -18.85
CA ALA A 267 -9.38 -9.66 -19.99
C ALA A 267 -8.44 -10.78 -19.54
N LEU A 268 -8.52 -11.90 -20.25
CA LEU A 268 -7.68 -13.08 -20.09
C LEU A 268 -6.83 -13.26 -21.34
N ILE A 269 -5.54 -13.49 -21.13
CA ILE A 269 -4.58 -13.83 -22.18
C ILE A 269 -4.01 -15.21 -21.87
N ARG A 270 -4.15 -16.14 -22.79
CA ARG A 270 -3.48 -17.44 -22.77
C ARG A 270 -2.37 -17.44 -23.80
N PHE A 271 -1.15 -17.31 -23.33
CA PHE A 271 0.00 -17.33 -24.21
C PHE A 271 0.29 -18.73 -24.75
N ARG A 272 1.03 -18.80 -25.87
CA ARG A 272 1.57 -20.04 -26.41
C ARG A 272 2.71 -20.54 -25.52
N LYS A 273 3.04 -21.84 -25.64
CA LYS A 273 4.07 -22.53 -24.82
C LYS A 273 5.48 -21.89 -24.90
N GLN A 274 5.75 -21.07 -25.88
CA GLN A 274 7.01 -20.33 -26.02
C GLN A 274 7.12 -19.12 -25.11
N ILE A 275 6.06 -18.77 -24.42
CA ILE A 275 6.02 -17.63 -23.48
C ILE A 275 5.77 -18.17 -22.06
N ASN A 276 6.71 -17.93 -21.16
CA ASN A 276 6.52 -18.22 -19.74
C ASN A 276 5.55 -17.20 -19.11
N PRO A 277 4.49 -17.64 -18.40
CA PRO A 277 3.50 -16.73 -17.81
C PRO A 277 4.10 -15.67 -16.87
N VAL A 278 5.07 -16.04 -16.04
CA VAL A 278 5.74 -15.11 -15.12
C VAL A 278 6.52 -14.05 -15.90
N PHE A 279 7.24 -14.46 -16.94
CA PHE A 279 7.90 -13.49 -17.82
C PHE A 279 6.89 -12.55 -18.47
N ALA A 280 5.77 -13.07 -19.00
CA ALA A 280 4.72 -12.28 -19.65
C ALA A 280 4.11 -11.25 -18.68
N GLU A 281 3.83 -11.63 -17.45
CA GLU A 281 3.33 -10.75 -16.39
C GLU A 281 4.30 -9.59 -16.13
N TRP A 282 5.59 -9.86 -15.99
CA TRP A 282 6.61 -8.82 -15.78
C TRP A 282 6.83 -7.95 -17.01
N LEU A 283 6.72 -8.52 -18.19
CA LEU A 283 6.75 -7.75 -19.44
C LEU A 283 5.55 -6.79 -19.51
N ILE A 284 4.34 -7.25 -19.21
CA ILE A 284 3.12 -6.43 -19.23
C ILE A 284 3.18 -5.31 -18.20
N THR A 285 3.75 -5.55 -17.03
CA THR A 285 3.92 -4.52 -15.99
C THR A 285 5.10 -3.58 -16.21
N SER A 286 5.90 -3.80 -17.26
CA SER A 286 6.99 -2.88 -17.63
C SER A 286 6.46 -1.52 -18.09
N ASP A 287 7.27 -0.47 -17.93
CA ASP A 287 6.90 0.91 -18.30
C ASP A 287 6.51 1.04 -19.79
N ASP A 288 7.11 0.25 -20.66
CA ASP A 288 6.78 0.28 -22.09
C ASP A 288 5.37 -0.27 -22.36
N LEU A 289 5.08 -1.47 -21.88
CA LEU A 289 3.77 -2.08 -22.08
C LEU A 289 2.67 -1.27 -21.35
N GLN A 290 2.96 -0.72 -20.17
CA GLN A 290 2.01 0.15 -19.47
C GLN A 290 1.72 1.43 -20.27
N ARG A 291 2.72 2.04 -20.94
CA ARG A 291 2.49 3.16 -21.85
C ARG A 291 1.63 2.75 -23.06
N GLN A 292 1.92 1.61 -23.70
CA GLN A 292 1.10 1.08 -24.81
C GLN A 292 -0.35 0.85 -24.36
N ILE A 293 -0.57 0.27 -23.17
CA ILE A 293 -1.88 0.01 -22.58
C ILE A 293 -2.64 1.32 -22.34
N LEU A 294 -2.00 2.31 -21.69
CA LEU A 294 -2.61 3.60 -21.41
C LEU A 294 -2.97 4.35 -22.69
N GLN A 295 -2.09 4.37 -23.70
CA GLN A 295 -2.37 4.96 -25.00
C GLN A 295 -3.54 4.26 -25.71
N ALA A 296 -3.64 2.94 -25.59
CA ALA A 296 -4.74 2.17 -26.16
C ALA A 296 -6.08 2.43 -25.44
N ALA A 297 -6.08 2.75 -24.15
CA ALA A 297 -7.27 2.97 -23.33
C ALA A 297 -7.85 4.38 -23.49
N THR A 298 -7.03 5.42 -23.65
CA THR A 298 -7.45 6.84 -23.66
C THR A 298 -8.23 7.29 -24.89
N GLN A 299 -8.43 6.42 -25.90
CA GLN A 299 -9.17 6.74 -27.13
C GLN A 299 -10.70 6.60 -27.00
N SER A 300 -11.25 6.37 -25.81
CA SER A 300 -12.70 6.29 -25.56
C SER A 300 -13.14 7.26 -24.46
N SER A 301 -14.40 7.70 -24.50
CA SER A 301 -15.02 8.61 -23.53
C SER A 301 -15.04 8.05 -22.08
N GLN A 302 -14.96 6.73 -21.93
CA GLN A 302 -14.62 6.04 -20.68
C GLN A 302 -13.37 5.20 -20.95
N ALA A 303 -12.29 5.45 -20.20
CA ALA A 303 -11.05 4.73 -20.36
C ALA A 303 -11.28 3.21 -20.13
N ASN A 304 -11.27 2.44 -21.22
CA ASN A 304 -11.43 0.99 -21.22
C ASN A 304 -10.42 0.36 -22.17
N LEU A 305 -9.80 -0.74 -21.73
CA LEU A 305 -8.90 -1.54 -22.55
C LEU A 305 -9.66 -2.69 -23.22
N PHE A 306 -10.01 -2.52 -24.48
CA PHE A 306 -10.75 -3.53 -25.24
C PHE A 306 -9.85 -4.65 -25.78
N GLN A 307 -10.40 -5.86 -25.93
CA GLN A 307 -9.75 -7.05 -26.45
C GLN A 307 -8.97 -6.80 -27.76
N GLY A 308 -9.54 -6.06 -28.70
CA GLY A 308 -8.88 -5.74 -29.97
C GLY A 308 -7.63 -4.85 -29.80
N ARG A 309 -7.55 -4.08 -28.72
CA ARG A 309 -6.36 -3.28 -28.39
C ARG A 309 -5.29 -4.13 -27.71
N ILE A 310 -5.70 -5.07 -26.83
CA ILE A 310 -4.78 -6.03 -26.20
C ILE A 310 -4.08 -6.87 -27.28
N LYS A 311 -4.79 -7.33 -28.31
CA LYS A 311 -4.23 -8.09 -29.45
C LYS A 311 -3.10 -7.35 -30.13
N LYS A 312 -3.15 -6.01 -30.22
CA LYS A 312 -2.17 -5.15 -30.87
C LYS A 312 -1.00 -4.72 -30.02
N LEU A 313 -1.01 -5.04 -28.72
CA LEU A 313 0.16 -4.79 -27.85
C LEU A 313 1.36 -5.54 -28.41
N ARG A 314 2.54 -4.93 -28.31
CA ARG A 314 3.78 -5.49 -28.84
C ARG A 314 4.75 -5.75 -27.71
N GLY A 315 5.22 -6.99 -27.63
CA GLY A 315 6.25 -7.40 -26.69
C GLY A 315 7.39 -8.13 -27.40
N TYR A 316 8.56 -8.11 -26.82
CA TYR A 316 9.67 -8.91 -27.31
C TYR A 316 9.59 -10.35 -26.76
N VAL A 317 10.18 -11.30 -27.53
CA VAL A 317 10.13 -12.73 -27.22
C VAL A 317 11.57 -13.27 -27.08
N PRO A 318 12.17 -13.20 -25.90
CA PRO A 318 13.48 -13.81 -25.68
C PRO A 318 13.38 -15.35 -25.64
N PRO A 319 14.51 -16.09 -25.73
CA PRO A 319 14.50 -17.55 -25.65
C PRO A 319 13.81 -18.07 -24.37
N LEU A 320 12.95 -19.08 -24.52
CA LEU A 320 12.16 -19.64 -23.41
C LEU A 320 13.03 -20.03 -22.20
N LYS A 321 14.19 -20.64 -22.42
CA LYS A 321 15.13 -21.00 -21.35
C LYS A 321 15.55 -19.80 -20.50
N LEU A 322 15.65 -18.61 -21.08
CA LEU A 322 15.97 -17.39 -20.33
C LEU A 322 14.77 -16.91 -19.53
N GLN A 323 13.56 -16.98 -20.10
CA GLN A 323 12.31 -16.68 -19.40
C GLN A 323 12.10 -17.60 -18.20
N ASP A 324 12.36 -18.90 -18.34
CA ASP A 324 12.23 -19.89 -17.25
C ASP A 324 13.21 -19.60 -16.11
N ARG A 325 14.47 -19.24 -16.44
CA ARG A 325 15.45 -18.82 -15.41
C ARG A 325 15.00 -17.59 -14.62
N PHE A 326 14.34 -16.65 -15.28
CA PHE A 326 13.75 -15.51 -14.62
C PHE A 326 12.57 -15.92 -13.73
N ALA A 327 11.67 -16.76 -14.23
CA ALA A 327 10.55 -17.30 -13.45
C ALA A 327 11.03 -18.03 -12.18
N ASP A 328 12.04 -18.86 -12.28
CA ASP A 328 12.67 -19.53 -11.12
C ASP A 328 13.21 -18.53 -10.09
N PHE A 329 13.82 -17.44 -10.57
CA PHE A 329 14.29 -16.37 -9.70
C PHE A 329 13.12 -15.68 -8.98
N VAL A 330 12.05 -15.31 -9.70
CA VAL A 330 10.84 -14.71 -9.12
C VAL A 330 10.20 -15.62 -8.07
N VAL A 331 10.09 -16.92 -8.34
CA VAL A 331 9.55 -17.89 -7.38
C VAL A 331 10.37 -17.91 -6.08
N LYS A 332 11.71 -17.87 -6.17
CA LYS A 332 12.58 -17.80 -4.98
C LYS A 332 12.37 -16.52 -4.18
N ILE A 333 12.29 -15.38 -4.86
CA ILE A 333 12.02 -14.08 -4.22
C ILE A 333 10.64 -14.06 -3.56
N ASN A 334 9.60 -14.57 -4.23
CA ASN A 334 8.25 -14.62 -3.66
C ASN A 334 8.17 -15.48 -2.40
N ARG A 335 8.92 -16.58 -2.30
CA ARG A 335 9.03 -17.36 -1.07
C ARG A 335 9.65 -16.55 0.07
N GLN A 336 10.71 -15.77 -0.21
CA GLN A 336 11.32 -14.89 0.81
C GLN A 336 10.34 -13.78 1.23
N LYS A 337 9.64 -13.16 0.28
CA LYS A 337 8.61 -12.15 0.57
C LYS A 337 7.52 -12.72 1.49
N LEU A 338 7.04 -13.94 1.24
CA LEU A 338 6.04 -14.58 2.09
C LEU A 338 6.53 -14.72 3.54
N THR A 339 7.76 -15.18 3.74
CA THR A 339 8.36 -15.31 5.09
C THR A 339 8.48 -13.95 5.78
N ILE A 340 8.90 -12.90 5.05
CA ILE A 340 9.01 -11.55 5.60
C ILE A 340 7.62 -10.99 5.93
N GLN A 341 6.61 -11.21 5.10
CA GLN A 341 5.24 -10.79 5.34
C GLN A 341 4.67 -11.44 6.60
N GLN A 342 4.85 -12.74 6.76
CA GLN A 342 4.43 -13.46 8.00
C GLN A 342 5.10 -12.88 9.24
N SER A 343 6.40 -12.55 9.16
CA SER A 343 7.11 -11.89 10.26
C SER A 343 6.56 -10.49 10.54
N LEU A 344 6.22 -9.74 9.50
CA LEU A 344 5.61 -8.40 9.61
C LEU A 344 4.25 -8.47 10.32
N ASP A 345 3.38 -9.40 9.89
CA ASP A 345 2.06 -9.60 10.48
C ASP A 345 2.17 -9.97 11.97
N GLN A 346 3.11 -10.84 12.34
CA GLN A 346 3.37 -11.20 13.73
C GLN A 346 3.85 -9.99 14.56
N LEU A 347 4.71 -9.14 14.01
CA LEU A 347 5.18 -7.92 14.69
C LEU A 347 4.06 -6.91 14.90
N GLU A 348 3.16 -6.76 13.92
CA GLU A 348 1.99 -5.86 14.06
C GLU A 348 1.01 -6.37 15.13
N VAL A 349 0.79 -7.69 15.20
CA VAL A 349 -0.01 -8.31 16.28
C VAL A 349 0.66 -8.12 17.65
N LEU A 350 1.98 -8.35 17.75
CA LEU A 350 2.73 -8.16 18.99
C LEU A 350 2.68 -6.70 19.44
N ARG A 351 2.89 -5.73 18.54
CA ARG A 351 2.76 -4.31 18.83
C ARG A 351 1.38 -3.98 19.42
N LYS A 352 0.32 -4.47 18.79
CA LYS A 352 -1.06 -4.24 19.25
C LYS A 352 -1.28 -4.85 20.64
N SER A 353 -0.78 -6.04 20.90
CA SER A 353 -0.90 -6.71 22.20
C SER A 353 -0.19 -5.94 23.31
N LEU A 354 1.06 -5.49 23.07
CA LEU A 354 1.82 -4.71 24.04
C LEU A 354 1.19 -3.31 24.29
N MET A 355 0.69 -2.67 23.25
CA MET A 355 -0.06 -1.41 23.41
C MET A 355 -1.28 -1.60 24.32
N GLN A 356 -2.00 -2.72 24.18
CA GLN A 356 -3.13 -3.05 25.03
C GLN A 356 -2.69 -3.41 26.46
N GLU A 357 -1.58 -4.11 26.63
CA GLU A 357 -1.05 -4.51 27.95
C GLU A 357 -0.62 -3.30 28.78
N TYR A 358 0.07 -2.34 28.14
CA TYR A 358 0.65 -1.21 28.87
C TYR A 358 -0.28 0.00 29.01
N PHE A 359 -1.23 0.16 28.10
CA PHE A 359 -2.06 1.37 28.03
C PHE A 359 -3.57 1.09 28.03
N GLY A 360 -4.00 -0.18 27.93
CA GLY A 360 -5.41 -0.60 27.84
C GLY A 360 -6.17 -0.79 29.15
#